data_541212569f04b1fd3f2a4841842db201
#
_entry.id   541212569f04b1fd3f2a4841842db201
#
_cell.length_a   1.000
_cell.length_b   1.000
_cell.length_c   1.000
_cell.angle_alpha   90.00
_cell.angle_beta   90.00
_cell.angle_gamma   90.00
#
_symmetry.space_group_name_H-M   'P 1'
#
loop_
_entity.id
_entity.type
_entity.pdbx_description
1 polymer ?
#
loop_
_entity_poly.entity_id
_entity_poly.type
_entity_poly.pdbx_seq_one_letter_code
_entity_poly.pdbx_strand_id
1 'polypeptide(L)'
;MSDYRKIMLAVDLTEESLKVAKRANQLVQAFDAELHIVHVIEPLSLAYGGDVPMDLSTVQEQIQDQAVAHLQEFSATLNVPESRQHLIFGRPESEIQRTAEEAGADVIVVGSHGRHGLALLLGSTANGVLHGARCDVLAVRVGHDDSEAE
;
A
#
# COMPACT_ATOMS: atom_id res chain seq x y z
N MET A 1 11.62 -3.15 25.30
CA MET A 1 11.98 -2.90 23.93
C MET A 1 10.90 -3.37 23.01
N SER A 2 10.50 -2.52 22.11
CA SER A 2 9.40 -2.89 21.23
C SER A 2 9.95 -3.35 19.90
N ASP A 3 9.71 -4.60 19.61
CA ASP A 3 10.01 -5.15 18.31
C ASP A 3 8.79 -5.02 17.42
N TYR A 4 9.03 -4.99 16.15
CA TYR A 4 7.92 -5.02 15.21
C TYR A 4 7.38 -6.44 15.14
N ARG A 5 6.12 -6.59 15.51
CA ARG A 5 5.46 -7.88 15.45
C ARG A 5 4.49 -7.98 14.30
N LYS A 6 3.89 -6.87 13.91
CA LYS A 6 2.97 -6.82 12.78
C LYS A 6 3.36 -5.67 11.87
N ILE A 7 3.55 -5.99 10.62
CA ILE A 7 3.99 -5.03 9.62
C ILE A 7 2.88 -4.90 8.59
N MET A 8 2.47 -3.67 8.30
CA MET A 8 1.47 -3.40 7.29
C MET A 8 2.15 -2.84 6.06
N LEU A 9 2.12 -3.61 4.97
CA LEU A 9 2.70 -3.19 3.70
C LEU A 9 1.59 -2.61 2.84
N ALA A 10 1.71 -1.33 2.51
CA ALA A 10 0.75 -0.67 1.64
C ALA A 10 1.29 -0.66 0.23
N VAL A 11 0.52 -1.20 -0.71
CA VAL A 11 0.97 -1.34 -2.09
C VAL A 11 -0.02 -0.69 -3.04
N ASP A 12 0.51 -0.20 -4.16
CA ASP A 12 -0.33 0.30 -5.24
C ASP A 12 -0.35 -0.67 -6.42
N LEU A 13 0.27 -1.84 -6.26
CA LEU A 13 0.30 -2.93 -7.23
C LEU A 13 0.97 -2.53 -8.54
N THR A 14 1.84 -1.53 -8.52
CA THR A 14 2.71 -1.22 -9.63
C THR A 14 4.01 -1.99 -9.47
N GLU A 15 4.88 -1.89 -10.47
CA GLU A 15 6.18 -2.56 -10.38
C GLU A 15 6.99 -2.10 -9.20
N GLU A 16 6.81 -0.86 -8.79
CA GLU A 16 7.57 -0.33 -7.67
C GLU A 16 7.17 -0.95 -6.35
N SER A 17 5.99 -1.56 -6.30
CA SER A 17 5.59 -2.27 -5.10
C SER A 17 6.53 -3.41 -4.76
N LEU A 18 7.22 -3.97 -5.75
CA LEU A 18 8.19 -5.04 -5.49
C LEU A 18 9.34 -4.55 -4.64
N LYS A 19 9.80 -3.31 -4.86
CA LYS A 19 10.87 -2.75 -4.04
C LYS A 19 10.41 -2.54 -2.62
N VAL A 20 9.19 -2.03 -2.47
CA VAL A 20 8.65 -1.79 -1.15
C VAL A 20 8.45 -3.11 -0.42
N ALA A 21 7.96 -4.12 -1.15
CA ALA A 21 7.76 -5.44 -0.58
C ALA A 21 9.08 -6.06 -0.12
N LYS A 22 10.13 -5.86 -0.89
CA LYS A 22 11.43 -6.41 -0.53
C LYS A 22 11.90 -5.84 0.81
N ARG A 23 11.71 -4.54 1.00
CA ARG A 23 12.11 -3.91 2.25
C ARG A 23 11.23 -4.39 3.40
N ALA A 24 9.92 -4.52 3.15
CA ALA A 24 9.03 -5.04 4.19
C ALA A 24 9.44 -6.46 4.58
N ASN A 25 9.80 -7.27 3.60
CA ASN A 25 10.21 -8.64 3.89
C ASN A 25 11.49 -8.69 4.72
N GLN A 26 12.40 -7.74 4.48
CA GLN A 26 13.60 -7.66 5.30
C GLN A 26 13.24 -7.40 6.76
N LEU A 27 12.24 -6.55 7.01
CA LEU A 27 11.79 -6.32 8.37
C LEU A 27 11.13 -7.56 8.94
N VAL A 28 10.34 -8.26 8.14
CA VAL A 28 9.69 -9.49 8.59
C VAL A 28 10.74 -10.47 9.09
N GLN A 29 11.81 -10.63 8.34
CA GLN A 29 12.83 -11.60 8.73
C GLN A 29 13.67 -11.12 9.89
N ALA A 30 13.93 -9.82 9.96
CA ALA A 30 14.73 -9.28 11.05
C ALA A 30 14.01 -9.39 12.39
N PHE A 31 12.69 -9.24 12.39
CA PHE A 31 11.92 -9.23 13.63
C PHE A 31 11.05 -10.47 13.81
N ASP A 32 11.05 -11.39 12.84
CA ASP A 32 10.17 -12.54 12.87
C ASP A 32 8.71 -12.07 13.00
N ALA A 33 8.35 -11.11 12.15
CA ALA A 33 7.07 -10.43 12.23
C ALA A 33 6.05 -11.02 11.30
N GLU A 34 4.80 -10.70 11.55
CA GLU A 34 3.68 -11.09 10.71
C GLU A 34 3.42 -9.98 9.69
N LEU A 35 3.30 -10.35 8.43
CA LEU A 35 3.12 -9.39 7.36
C LEU A 35 1.66 -9.33 6.94
N HIS A 36 1.12 -8.12 6.90
CA HIS A 36 -0.18 -7.81 6.32
C HIS A 36 0.02 -6.94 5.10
N ILE A 37 -0.86 -7.05 4.14
CA ILE A 37 -0.79 -6.25 2.92
C ILE A 37 -2.12 -5.52 2.76
N VAL A 38 -2.05 -4.24 2.42
CA VAL A 38 -3.25 -3.47 2.14
C VAL A 38 -3.09 -2.78 0.79
N HIS A 39 -4.15 -2.85 0.01
CA HIS A 39 -4.27 -2.10 -1.24
C HIS A 39 -5.57 -1.34 -1.18
N VAL A 40 -5.52 -0.05 -1.46
CA VAL A 40 -6.70 0.80 -1.42
C VAL A 40 -7.04 1.22 -2.84
N ILE A 41 -8.28 0.97 -3.22
CA ILE A 41 -8.80 1.39 -4.51
C ILE A 41 -9.57 2.68 -4.29
N GLU A 42 -9.17 3.72 -5.02
CA GLU A 42 -9.87 4.99 -4.95
C GLU A 42 -11.10 4.91 -5.84
N PRO A 43 -12.32 5.04 -5.30
CA PRO A 43 -13.52 4.91 -6.12
C PRO A 43 -13.55 5.97 -7.22
N LEU A 44 -14.17 5.63 -8.33
CA LEU A 44 -14.30 6.56 -9.44
C LEU A 44 -15.07 7.81 -9.03
N SER A 45 -16.03 7.65 -8.12
CA SER A 45 -16.79 8.81 -7.65
C SER A 45 -15.89 9.86 -6.99
N LEU A 46 -14.85 9.42 -6.30
CA LEU A 46 -13.89 10.36 -5.71
C LEU A 46 -13.03 11.02 -6.78
N ALA A 47 -12.62 10.24 -7.79
CA ALA A 47 -11.78 10.75 -8.85
C ALA A 47 -12.49 11.83 -9.67
N TYR A 48 -13.81 11.70 -9.82
CA TYR A 48 -14.60 12.63 -10.62
C TYR A 48 -15.42 13.59 -9.78
N GLY A 49 -15.13 13.69 -8.48
CA GLY A 49 -15.83 14.62 -7.62
C GLY A 49 -17.29 14.26 -7.39
N GLY A 50 -17.62 12.98 -7.50
CA GLY A 50 -18.98 12.52 -7.29
C GLY A 50 -19.83 12.53 -8.55
N ASP A 51 -19.31 13.07 -9.64
CA ASP A 51 -20.06 13.20 -10.89
C ASP A 51 -19.67 12.05 -11.81
N VAL A 52 -20.20 10.87 -11.52
CA VAL A 52 -19.82 9.64 -12.22
C VAL A 52 -20.87 9.33 -13.28
N PRO A 53 -20.47 9.18 -14.54
CA PRO A 53 -21.41 8.74 -15.59
C PRO A 53 -21.96 7.36 -15.27
N MET A 54 -23.17 7.11 -15.78
CA MET A 54 -23.90 5.92 -15.42
C MET A 54 -23.15 4.62 -15.74
N ASP A 55 -22.37 4.61 -16.80
CA ASP A 55 -21.75 3.38 -17.27
C ASP A 55 -20.49 3.01 -16.53
N LEU A 56 -20.00 3.86 -15.63
CA LEU A 56 -18.74 3.58 -14.97
C LEU A 56 -18.84 2.51 -13.89
N SER A 57 -20.06 2.10 -13.54
CA SER A 57 -20.19 1.03 -12.54
C SER A 57 -19.55 -0.28 -13.05
N THR A 58 -19.73 -0.59 -14.35
CA THR A 58 -19.10 -1.77 -14.91
C THR A 58 -17.58 -1.64 -14.91
N VAL A 59 -17.09 -0.45 -15.23
CA VAL A 59 -15.65 -0.21 -15.24
C VAL A 59 -15.10 -0.39 -13.81
N GLN A 60 -15.82 0.12 -12.83
CA GLN A 60 -15.36 -0.01 -11.45
C GLN A 60 -15.33 -1.46 -11.00
N GLU A 61 -16.31 -2.27 -11.43
CA GLU A 61 -16.29 -3.69 -11.12
C GLU A 61 -15.08 -4.38 -11.74
N GLN A 62 -14.74 -3.99 -12.98
CA GLN A 62 -13.57 -4.57 -13.62
C GLN A 62 -12.29 -4.19 -12.89
N ILE A 63 -12.21 -2.94 -12.45
CA ILE A 63 -11.05 -2.50 -11.68
C ILE A 63 -10.94 -3.30 -10.40
N GLN A 64 -12.06 -3.53 -9.74
CA GLN A 64 -12.07 -4.31 -8.50
C GLN A 64 -11.62 -5.75 -8.76
N ASP A 65 -12.17 -6.37 -9.79
CA ASP A 65 -11.81 -7.76 -10.10
C ASP A 65 -10.32 -7.89 -10.41
N GLN A 66 -9.77 -6.94 -11.15
CA GLN A 66 -8.36 -6.96 -11.46
C GLN A 66 -7.52 -6.75 -10.20
N ALA A 67 -7.97 -5.87 -9.33
CA ALA A 67 -7.25 -5.61 -8.10
C ALA A 67 -7.23 -6.84 -7.19
N VAL A 68 -8.35 -7.55 -7.12
CA VAL A 68 -8.41 -8.79 -6.32
C VAL A 68 -7.39 -9.79 -6.84
N ALA A 69 -7.36 -9.98 -8.16
CA ALA A 69 -6.44 -10.94 -8.76
C ALA A 69 -4.99 -10.51 -8.54
N HIS A 70 -4.70 -9.22 -8.74
CA HIS A 70 -3.34 -8.71 -8.56
C HIS A 70 -2.89 -8.84 -7.11
N LEU A 71 -3.78 -8.53 -6.18
CA LEU A 71 -3.42 -8.62 -4.76
C LEU A 71 -3.15 -10.06 -4.35
N GLN A 72 -3.96 -10.99 -4.84
CA GLN A 72 -3.75 -12.40 -4.53
C GLN A 72 -2.42 -12.88 -5.10
N GLU A 73 -2.12 -12.50 -6.32
CA GLU A 73 -0.89 -12.92 -6.98
C GLU A 73 0.32 -12.32 -6.26
N PHE A 74 0.23 -11.03 -5.95
CA PHE A 74 1.31 -10.34 -5.25
C PHE A 74 1.55 -10.95 -3.88
N SER A 75 0.46 -11.20 -3.16
CA SER A 75 0.55 -11.73 -1.80
C SER A 75 1.12 -13.14 -1.78
N ALA A 76 0.84 -13.92 -2.83
CA ALA A 76 1.36 -15.28 -2.90
C ALA A 76 2.89 -15.27 -2.99
N THR A 77 3.48 -14.27 -3.65
CA THR A 77 4.93 -14.19 -3.74
C THR A 77 5.56 -13.93 -2.37
N LEU A 78 4.79 -13.42 -1.43
CA LEU A 78 5.28 -13.10 -0.09
C LEU A 78 4.75 -14.07 0.96
N ASN A 79 4.02 -15.08 0.52
CA ASN A 79 3.44 -16.08 1.43
C ASN A 79 2.51 -15.47 2.47
N VAL A 80 1.73 -14.46 2.05
CA VAL A 80 0.76 -13.82 2.93
C VAL A 80 -0.60 -14.42 2.66
N PRO A 81 -1.23 -15.05 3.65
CA PRO A 81 -2.53 -15.68 3.45
C PRO A 81 -3.62 -14.64 3.27
N GLU A 82 -4.75 -15.12 2.77
CA GLU A 82 -5.87 -14.24 2.47
C GLU A 82 -6.35 -13.49 3.71
N SER A 83 -6.25 -14.11 4.86
CA SER A 83 -6.71 -13.47 6.10
C SER A 83 -5.91 -12.22 6.46
N ARG A 84 -4.75 -12.04 5.85
CA ARG A 84 -3.92 -10.87 6.10
C ARG A 84 -3.79 -9.99 4.86
N GLN A 85 -4.66 -10.19 3.87
CA GLN A 85 -4.74 -9.34 2.69
C GLN A 85 -5.96 -8.45 2.83
N HIS A 86 -5.77 -7.15 2.65
CA HIS A 86 -6.83 -6.17 2.83
C HIS A 86 -7.03 -5.38 1.56
N LEU A 87 -8.20 -5.46 0.98
CA LEU A 87 -8.57 -4.71 -0.21
C LEU A 87 -9.71 -3.78 0.19
N ILE A 88 -9.43 -2.49 0.13
CA ILE A 88 -10.31 -1.48 0.71
C ILE A 88 -10.61 -0.42 -0.34
N PHE A 89 -11.81 0.12 -0.30
CA PHE A 89 -12.18 1.27 -1.13
C PHE A 89 -12.15 2.53 -0.29
N GLY A 90 -11.59 3.59 -0.83
CA GLY A 90 -11.57 4.85 -0.12
C GLY A 90 -10.36 5.69 -0.49
N ARG A 91 -10.04 6.62 0.37
CA ARG A 91 -8.84 7.44 0.21
C ARG A 91 -7.64 6.68 0.74
N PRO A 92 -6.60 6.53 -0.07
CA PRO A 92 -5.49 5.66 0.33
C PRO A 92 -4.91 6.00 1.69
N GLU A 93 -4.60 7.27 1.94
CA GLU A 93 -3.93 7.60 3.19
C GLU A 93 -4.80 7.30 4.41
N SER A 94 -6.10 7.58 4.31
CA SER A 94 -7.01 7.36 5.44
C SER A 94 -7.24 5.87 5.67
N GLU A 95 -7.45 5.13 4.60
CA GLU A 95 -7.78 3.72 4.75
C GLU A 95 -6.56 2.90 5.16
N ILE A 96 -5.37 3.28 4.71
CA ILE A 96 -4.16 2.61 5.15
C ILE A 96 -3.99 2.79 6.65
N GLN A 97 -4.18 4.01 7.15
CA GLN A 97 -4.07 4.27 8.58
C GLN A 97 -5.08 3.48 9.37
N ARG A 98 -6.33 3.48 8.90
CA ARG A 98 -7.39 2.77 9.61
C ARG A 98 -7.14 1.27 9.62
N THR A 99 -6.75 0.71 8.48
CA THR A 99 -6.51 -0.72 8.38
C THR A 99 -5.34 -1.13 9.28
N ALA A 100 -4.29 -0.33 9.28
CA ALA A 100 -3.14 -0.61 10.13
C ALA A 100 -3.52 -0.58 11.61
N GLU A 101 -4.33 0.40 11.97
CA GLU A 101 -4.76 0.51 13.36
C GLU A 101 -5.63 -0.67 13.77
N GLU A 102 -6.55 -1.05 12.91
CA GLU A 102 -7.45 -2.18 13.22
C GLU A 102 -6.68 -3.49 13.31
N ALA A 103 -5.66 -3.65 12.50
CA ALA A 103 -4.85 -4.87 12.53
C ALA A 103 -3.84 -4.87 13.66
N GLY A 104 -3.63 -3.73 14.31
CA GLY A 104 -2.63 -3.64 15.35
C GLY A 104 -1.21 -3.59 14.83
N ALA A 105 -1.02 -2.98 13.65
CA ALA A 105 0.28 -2.92 13.04
C ALA A 105 1.23 -2.03 13.82
N ASP A 106 2.47 -2.44 13.90
CA ASP A 106 3.51 -1.69 14.62
C ASP A 106 4.24 -0.74 13.69
N VAL A 107 4.25 -1.04 12.40
CA VAL A 107 4.89 -0.18 11.41
C VAL A 107 4.13 -0.32 10.09
N ILE A 108 3.99 0.80 9.39
CA ILE A 108 3.43 0.83 8.04
C ILE A 108 4.59 1.05 7.07
N VAL A 109 4.69 0.22 6.04
CA VAL A 109 5.73 0.35 5.03
C VAL A 109 5.05 0.82 3.75
N VAL A 110 5.48 1.95 3.23
CA VAL A 110 4.92 2.55 2.01
C VAL A 110 6.03 2.95 1.07
N GLY A 111 5.70 3.11 -0.20
CA GLY A 111 6.65 3.68 -1.14
C GLY A 111 6.70 5.19 -0.97
N SER A 112 7.86 5.78 -1.22
CA SER A 112 8.04 7.20 -1.01
C SER A 112 7.21 8.04 -1.97
N HIS A 113 6.89 7.51 -3.16
CA HIS A 113 5.94 8.18 -4.05
C HIS A 113 5.26 7.12 -4.90
N GLY A 114 4.04 7.44 -5.32
CA GLY A 114 3.24 6.51 -6.09
C GLY A 114 3.46 6.69 -7.58
N ARG A 115 2.44 6.29 -8.34
CA ARG A 115 2.59 6.26 -9.79
C ARG A 115 2.76 7.64 -10.43
N HIS A 116 2.38 8.69 -9.73
CA HIS A 116 2.61 10.05 -10.22
C HIS A 116 3.71 10.73 -9.42
N GLY A 117 4.55 9.94 -8.76
CA GLY A 117 5.52 10.47 -7.83
C GLY A 117 6.45 11.49 -8.44
N LEU A 118 6.79 12.48 -7.65
CA LEU A 118 7.80 13.46 -7.98
C LEU A 118 9.08 13.08 -7.25
N ALA A 119 10.18 13.14 -7.94
CA ALA A 119 11.44 12.62 -7.40
C ALA A 119 11.87 13.32 -6.13
N LEU A 120 11.47 14.57 -5.96
CA LEU A 120 11.97 15.37 -4.85
C LEU A 120 11.07 15.38 -3.63
N LEU A 121 9.85 14.84 -3.76
CA LEU A 121 8.87 14.91 -2.67
C LEU A 121 8.28 13.55 -2.43
N LEU A 122 7.80 13.34 -1.21
CA LEU A 122 7.03 12.15 -0.91
C LEU A 122 5.73 12.21 -1.69
N GLY A 123 5.23 11.05 -2.13
CA GLY A 123 3.93 10.99 -2.75
C GLY A 123 2.85 11.37 -1.77
N SER A 124 1.67 11.71 -2.30
CA SER A 124 0.59 12.17 -1.45
C SER A 124 0.16 11.10 -0.45
N THR A 125 0.14 9.83 -0.89
CA THR A 125 -0.24 8.74 0.01
C THR A 125 0.76 8.59 1.14
N ALA A 126 2.06 8.55 0.81
CA ALA A 126 3.08 8.39 1.83
C ALA A 126 3.07 9.56 2.80
N ASN A 127 2.90 10.77 2.27
CA ASN A 127 2.88 11.95 3.11
C ASN A 127 1.68 11.94 4.04
N GLY A 128 0.51 11.58 3.51
CA GLY A 128 -0.69 11.49 4.34
C GLY A 128 -0.59 10.43 5.40
N VAL A 129 -0.04 9.27 5.05
CA VAL A 129 0.13 8.20 6.03
C VAL A 129 1.09 8.64 7.12
N LEU A 130 2.20 9.27 6.74
CA LEU A 130 3.20 9.70 7.70
C LEU A 130 2.62 10.67 8.73
N HIS A 131 1.80 11.60 8.27
CA HIS A 131 1.26 12.62 9.15
C HIS A 131 0.12 12.13 10.02
N GLY A 132 -0.59 11.10 9.60
CA GLY A 132 -1.76 10.64 10.33
C GLY A 132 -1.60 9.33 11.05
N ALA A 133 -0.48 8.64 10.87
CA ALA A 133 -0.31 7.31 11.45
C ALA A 133 -0.10 7.39 12.94
N ARG A 134 -0.54 6.34 13.62
CA ARG A 134 -0.33 6.20 15.07
C ARG A 134 0.74 5.19 15.39
N CYS A 135 1.46 4.72 14.39
CA CYS A 135 2.57 3.81 14.56
C CYS A 135 3.71 4.30 13.69
N ASP A 136 4.81 3.60 13.73
CA ASP A 136 5.96 3.94 12.92
C ASP A 136 5.62 3.81 11.44
N VAL A 137 6.27 4.62 10.61
CA VAL A 137 6.10 4.58 9.17
C VAL A 137 7.46 4.54 8.52
N LEU A 138 7.65 3.57 7.64
CA LEU A 138 8.87 3.48 6.85
C LEU A 138 8.51 3.79 5.41
N ALA A 139 9.03 4.90 4.91
CA ALA A 139 8.84 5.28 3.51
C ALA A 139 10.03 4.78 2.72
N VAL A 140 9.79 3.77 1.88
CA VAL A 140 10.85 3.16 1.09
C VAL A 140 11.03 3.97 -0.18
N ARG A 141 12.26 4.35 -0.45
CA ARG A 141 12.53 5.13 -1.64
C ARG A 141 12.28 4.29 -2.88
N VAL A 142 11.44 4.78 -3.75
CA VAL A 142 11.15 4.15 -5.03
C VAL A 142 11.36 5.18 -6.12
N GLY A 143 11.42 4.72 -7.35
CA GLY A 143 11.61 5.61 -8.46
C GLY A 143 12.47 4.92 -9.50
N HIS A 144 12.79 5.67 -10.52
CA HIS A 144 13.48 5.12 -11.67
C HIS A 144 14.99 5.23 -11.59
N ASP A 145 15.50 5.85 -10.56
CA ASP A 145 16.90 6.26 -10.56
C ASP A 145 17.83 5.29 -9.85
N ASP A 146 17.36 4.12 -9.51
CA ASP A 146 18.21 3.19 -8.77
C ASP A 146 19.41 2.76 -9.56
N SER A 147 19.19 2.50 -10.86
CA SER A 147 20.30 2.08 -11.70
C SER A 147 21.26 3.22 -11.95
N GLU A 148 20.81 4.44 -11.81
CA GLU A 148 21.64 5.60 -12.03
C GLU A 148 22.38 6.02 -10.79
N ALA A 149 21.96 5.52 -9.66
CA ALA A 149 22.53 5.93 -8.40
C ALA A 149 23.90 5.32 -8.17
N GLU A 150 24.26 4.34 -8.96
CA GLU A 150 25.55 3.73 -8.74
C GLU A 150 26.67 4.38 -9.31
#